data_64ab74b6b4f96a4afdf2c5b780d203c1
#
_entry.id   64ab74b6b4f96a4afdf2c5b780d203c1
#
_cell.length_a   1.000
_cell.length_b   1.000
_cell.length_c   1.000
_cell.angle_alpha   90.00
_cell.angle_beta   90.00
_cell.angle_gamma   90.00
#
_symmetry.space_group_name_H-M   'P 1'
#
loop_
_entity.id
_entity.type
_entity.pdbx_description
1 polymer ?
#
loop_
_entity_poly.entity_id
_entity_poly.type
_entity_poly.pdbx_seq_one_letter_code
_entity_poly.pdbx_strand_id
1 'polypeptide(L)'
;METFLGVDYQTWWFLVVGGLFSGYAVLDGFDFGAGAWHRFFRKETSRRIAINAVGPVWDGNEVWLVIGGGALFAGFPIMYATLFSSLYLPFIIFLVFIIFRAVAIEFRSKEEMAWWRKTWDICYSISNIMLAFLLGVVLGNVLQGIAIGENYEYKGSGLLEFINPYSVMTGLSVLFLLMTHGAIYLLLKTEGKLYEKLTYLVKRSIIAFVVIFAITTLYTLIYIPHLSVKFKDNPELYIVPLAAFLSIANIPRLASKKKYLRAFLFSSLTICLLLVLVAVELYPNLLLSSVDSKYDIDIYNAASSQKSLKIMLTMVIIGAPLVLSYTIFVYNTFRGKVKLDEHSY
;
A
#
# COMPACT_ATOMS: atom_id res chain seq x y z
N MET A 1 -1.36 -31.78 10.90
CA MET A 1 -1.95 -30.41 10.93
C MET A 1 -3.40 -30.50 10.47
N GLU A 2 -4.32 -29.80 11.14
CA GLU A 2 -5.68 -29.67 10.63
C GLU A 2 -5.67 -28.79 9.37
N THR A 3 -6.52 -29.12 8.38
CA THR A 3 -6.62 -28.40 7.12
C THR A 3 -8.06 -27.96 6.86
N PHE A 4 -8.21 -26.88 6.09
CA PHE A 4 -9.48 -26.41 5.55
C PHE A 4 -9.36 -26.37 4.02
N LEU A 5 -10.24 -27.09 3.31
CA LEU A 5 -10.18 -27.27 1.85
C LEU A 5 -8.82 -27.79 1.35
N GLY A 6 -8.15 -28.66 2.13
CA GLY A 6 -6.85 -29.24 1.76
C GLY A 6 -5.64 -28.35 2.01
N VAL A 7 -5.83 -27.14 2.56
CA VAL A 7 -4.76 -26.18 2.88
C VAL A 7 -4.70 -25.99 4.40
N ASP A 8 -3.52 -25.89 4.99
CA ASP A 8 -3.33 -25.67 6.42
C ASP A 8 -3.79 -24.25 6.85
N TYR A 9 -4.13 -24.09 8.12
CA TYR A 9 -4.65 -22.82 8.64
C TYR A 9 -3.61 -21.69 8.64
N GLN A 10 -2.33 -22.01 8.73
CA GLN A 10 -1.23 -21.04 8.68
C GLN A 10 -1.16 -20.40 7.29
N THR A 11 -1.23 -21.21 6.24
CA THR A 11 -1.27 -20.74 4.85
C THR A 11 -2.53 -19.91 4.58
N TRP A 12 -3.70 -20.33 5.09
CA TRP A 12 -4.91 -19.51 4.99
C TRP A 12 -4.74 -18.14 5.65
N TRP A 13 -4.09 -18.09 6.82
CA TRP A 13 -3.83 -16.83 7.50
C TRP A 13 -2.82 -15.94 6.77
N PHE A 14 -1.81 -16.54 6.16
CA PHE A 14 -0.90 -15.83 5.26
C PHE A 14 -1.66 -15.15 4.12
N LEU A 15 -2.57 -15.86 3.48
CA LEU A 15 -3.42 -15.33 2.40
C LEU A 15 -4.39 -14.25 2.90
N VAL A 16 -4.99 -14.41 4.07
CA VAL A 16 -5.88 -13.42 4.68
C VAL A 16 -5.12 -12.12 4.96
N VAL A 17 -3.97 -12.20 5.62
CA VAL A 17 -3.15 -11.01 5.93
C VAL A 17 -2.68 -10.32 4.64
N GLY A 18 -2.17 -11.09 3.67
CA GLY A 18 -1.77 -10.57 2.36
C GLY A 18 -2.93 -9.92 1.60
N GLY A 19 -4.13 -10.50 1.67
CA GLY A 19 -5.35 -9.94 1.09
C GLY A 19 -5.78 -8.63 1.73
N LEU A 20 -5.70 -8.53 3.07
CA LEU A 20 -6.02 -7.31 3.81
C LEU A 20 -5.05 -6.16 3.50
N PHE A 21 -3.75 -6.43 3.46
CA PHE A 21 -2.76 -5.43 3.06
C PHE A 21 -2.87 -5.06 1.58
N SER A 22 -3.28 -5.99 0.71
CA SER A 22 -3.59 -5.69 -0.69
C SER A 22 -4.81 -4.78 -0.83
N GLY A 23 -5.86 -5.03 -0.04
CA GLY A 23 -7.02 -4.16 0.07
C GLY A 23 -6.65 -2.75 0.54
N TYR A 24 -5.85 -2.65 1.59
CA TYR A 24 -5.30 -1.38 2.08
C TYR A 24 -4.53 -0.62 0.99
N ALA A 25 -3.57 -1.30 0.34
CA ALA A 25 -2.74 -0.67 -0.68
C ALA A 25 -3.54 -0.18 -1.90
N VAL A 26 -4.65 -0.83 -2.23
CA VAL A 26 -5.57 -0.38 -3.30
C VAL A 26 -6.45 0.77 -2.83
N LEU A 27 -7.08 0.65 -1.66
CA LEU A 27 -8.09 1.59 -1.20
C LEU A 27 -7.47 2.87 -0.64
N ASP A 28 -6.57 2.79 0.31
CA ASP A 28 -5.88 3.97 0.86
C ASP A 28 -4.75 4.45 -0.05
N GLY A 29 -4.25 3.57 -0.93
CA GLY A 29 -3.22 3.92 -1.90
C GLY A 29 -3.63 5.01 -2.89
N PHE A 30 -4.90 5.06 -3.35
CA PHE A 30 -5.33 6.16 -4.19
C PHE A 30 -5.49 7.46 -3.39
N ASP A 31 -5.79 7.40 -2.11
CA ASP A 31 -5.87 8.57 -1.23
C ASP A 31 -4.46 9.18 -1.04
N PHE A 32 -3.44 8.33 -0.79
CA PHE A 32 -2.04 8.79 -0.75
C PHE A 32 -1.64 9.44 -2.07
N GLY A 33 -1.97 8.80 -3.18
CA GLY A 33 -1.66 9.33 -4.51
C GLY A 33 -2.35 10.66 -4.79
N ALA A 34 -3.63 10.81 -4.44
CA ALA A 34 -4.38 12.05 -4.58
C ALA A 34 -3.79 13.16 -3.70
N GLY A 35 -3.46 12.84 -2.43
CA GLY A 35 -2.84 13.76 -1.49
C GLY A 35 -1.44 14.19 -1.92
N ALA A 36 -0.62 13.28 -2.46
CA ALA A 36 0.70 13.61 -2.97
C ALA A 36 0.64 14.65 -4.11
N TRP A 37 -0.40 14.61 -4.95
CA TRP A 37 -0.62 15.61 -6.00
C TRP A 37 -1.21 16.91 -5.51
N HIS A 38 -1.75 16.98 -4.32
CA HIS A 38 -2.52 18.13 -3.82
C HIS A 38 -1.78 19.46 -3.93
N ARG A 39 -0.51 19.52 -3.55
CA ARG A 39 0.31 20.74 -3.63
C ARG A 39 0.56 21.22 -5.05
N PHE A 40 0.43 20.36 -6.05
CA PHE A 40 0.57 20.73 -7.45
C PHE A 40 -0.67 21.46 -7.99
N PHE A 41 -1.79 21.47 -7.27
CA PHE A 41 -2.99 22.20 -7.65
C PHE A 41 -2.89 23.66 -7.20
N ARG A 42 -2.86 24.59 -8.15
CA ARG A 42 -2.66 26.03 -7.87
C ARG A 42 -3.93 26.72 -7.39
N LYS A 43 -5.10 26.34 -7.91
CA LYS A 43 -6.39 26.98 -7.62
C LYS A 43 -7.01 26.36 -6.38
N GLU A 44 -7.58 27.22 -5.50
CA GLU A 44 -8.29 26.81 -4.30
C GLU A 44 -9.42 25.82 -4.63
N THR A 45 -10.24 26.13 -5.64
CA THR A 45 -11.32 25.24 -6.09
C THR A 45 -10.81 23.85 -6.51
N SER A 46 -9.64 23.77 -7.15
CA SER A 46 -9.03 22.49 -7.54
C SER A 46 -8.58 21.67 -6.33
N ARG A 47 -8.06 22.34 -5.29
CA ARG A 47 -7.66 21.71 -4.04
C ARG A 47 -8.88 21.18 -3.29
N ARG A 48 -9.93 22.00 -3.16
CA ARG A 48 -11.20 21.58 -2.55
C ARG A 48 -11.80 20.38 -3.27
N ILE A 49 -11.87 20.38 -4.61
CA ILE A 49 -12.38 19.26 -5.40
C ILE A 49 -11.52 18.00 -5.14
N ALA A 50 -10.20 18.11 -5.08
CA ALA A 50 -9.34 16.96 -4.86
C ALA A 50 -9.50 16.35 -3.45
N ILE A 51 -9.62 17.17 -2.40
CA ILE A 51 -9.90 16.69 -1.04
C ILE A 51 -11.28 16.07 -0.96
N ASN A 52 -12.32 16.72 -1.52
CA ASN A 52 -13.68 16.18 -1.50
C ASN A 52 -13.85 14.92 -2.38
N ALA A 53 -12.92 14.62 -3.28
CA ALA A 53 -12.91 13.37 -4.01
C ALA A 53 -12.58 12.16 -3.10
N VAL A 54 -11.73 12.36 -2.10
CA VAL A 54 -11.31 11.32 -1.14
C VAL A 54 -12.03 11.44 0.20
N GLY A 55 -12.48 12.64 0.57
CA GLY A 55 -13.11 12.95 1.85
C GLY A 55 -14.18 11.97 2.33
N PRO A 56 -15.11 11.51 1.49
CA PRO A 56 -16.14 10.56 1.93
C PRO A 56 -15.65 9.14 2.21
N VAL A 57 -14.42 8.76 1.83
CA VAL A 57 -13.96 7.36 1.83
C VAL A 57 -12.64 7.14 2.56
N TRP A 58 -11.81 8.17 2.76
CA TRP A 58 -10.43 8.04 3.28
C TRP A 58 -10.36 7.34 4.64
N ASP A 59 -11.25 7.69 5.58
CA ASP A 59 -11.28 7.11 6.93
C ASP A 59 -11.60 5.60 6.86
N GLY A 60 -12.61 5.24 6.08
CA GLY A 60 -12.94 3.83 5.83
C GLY A 60 -11.85 3.04 5.11
N ASN A 61 -11.06 3.69 4.26
CA ASN A 61 -9.92 3.06 3.58
C ASN A 61 -8.74 2.82 4.54
N GLU A 62 -8.49 3.77 5.45
CA GLU A 62 -7.42 3.66 6.46
C GLU A 62 -7.67 2.51 7.46
N VAL A 63 -8.94 2.19 7.74
CA VAL A 63 -9.32 1.06 8.62
C VAL A 63 -8.74 -0.28 8.13
N TRP A 64 -8.52 -0.47 6.84
CA TRP A 64 -7.91 -1.71 6.30
C TRP A 64 -6.50 -1.95 6.84
N LEU A 65 -5.73 -0.90 7.14
CA LEU A 65 -4.43 -1.01 7.81
C LEU A 65 -4.59 -1.56 9.24
N VAL A 66 -5.58 -1.04 9.97
CA VAL A 66 -5.86 -1.47 11.35
C VAL A 66 -6.29 -2.92 11.38
N ILE A 67 -7.19 -3.32 10.46
CA ILE A 67 -7.65 -4.71 10.34
C ILE A 67 -6.48 -5.63 9.93
N GLY A 68 -5.66 -5.21 8.96
CA GLY A 68 -4.48 -5.97 8.52
C GLY A 68 -3.45 -6.16 9.64
N GLY A 69 -3.14 -5.09 10.38
CA GLY A 69 -2.25 -5.15 11.55
C GLY A 69 -2.82 -6.02 12.68
N GLY A 70 -4.14 -5.90 12.95
CA GLY A 70 -4.83 -6.77 13.91
C GLY A 70 -4.85 -8.25 13.50
N ALA A 71 -5.04 -8.53 12.21
CA ALA A 71 -4.97 -9.89 11.67
C ALA A 71 -3.54 -10.47 11.75
N LEU A 72 -2.52 -9.66 11.47
CA LEU A 72 -1.12 -10.04 11.63
C LEU A 72 -0.81 -10.36 13.10
N PHE A 73 -1.23 -9.49 14.03
CA PHE A 73 -1.07 -9.71 15.48
C PHE A 73 -1.75 -10.99 15.96
N ALA A 74 -2.98 -11.23 15.52
CA ALA A 74 -3.76 -12.38 15.95
C ALA A 74 -3.26 -13.69 15.34
N GLY A 75 -2.90 -13.69 14.05
CA GLY A 75 -2.44 -14.88 13.33
C GLY A 75 -0.97 -15.22 13.56
N PHE A 76 -0.10 -14.20 13.57
CA PHE A 76 1.35 -14.34 13.65
C PHE A 76 1.95 -13.41 14.69
N PRO A 77 1.69 -13.62 16.00
CA PRO A 77 2.10 -12.70 17.07
C PRO A 77 3.62 -12.46 17.14
N ILE A 78 4.44 -13.49 16.87
CA ILE A 78 5.91 -13.35 16.87
C ILE A 78 6.33 -12.41 15.74
N MET A 79 5.81 -12.60 14.51
CA MET A 79 6.08 -11.71 13.39
C MET A 79 5.68 -10.26 13.71
N TYR A 80 4.48 -10.07 14.26
CA TYR A 80 4.00 -8.75 14.65
C TYR A 80 4.96 -8.09 15.66
N ALA A 81 5.29 -8.79 16.74
CA ALA A 81 6.17 -8.26 17.77
C ALA A 81 7.56 -7.92 17.23
N THR A 82 8.17 -8.81 16.44
CA THR A 82 9.50 -8.62 15.86
C THR A 82 9.51 -7.46 14.86
N LEU A 83 8.52 -7.38 13.97
CA LEU A 83 8.43 -6.32 12.98
C LEU A 83 8.29 -4.94 13.63
N PHE A 84 7.36 -4.80 14.59
CA PHE A 84 7.12 -3.53 15.26
C PHE A 84 8.24 -3.12 16.22
N SER A 85 8.94 -4.07 16.85
CA SER A 85 10.11 -3.76 17.66
C SER A 85 11.32 -3.37 16.82
N SER A 86 11.55 -4.09 15.70
CA SER A 86 12.66 -3.77 14.78
C SER A 86 12.45 -2.42 14.09
N LEU A 87 11.26 -2.16 13.58
CA LEU A 87 10.90 -0.93 12.88
C LEU A 87 10.23 0.12 13.78
N TYR A 88 10.53 0.11 15.09
CA TYR A 88 9.88 0.98 16.08
C TYR A 88 9.94 2.47 15.69
N LEU A 89 11.11 3.00 15.36
CA LEU A 89 11.26 4.40 14.94
C LEU A 89 10.59 4.70 13.58
N PRO A 90 10.76 3.89 12.52
CA PRO A 90 9.98 4.02 11.28
C PRO A 90 8.47 4.05 11.52
N PHE A 91 7.94 3.21 12.41
CA PHE A 91 6.51 3.22 12.71
C PHE A 91 6.05 4.46 13.47
N ILE A 92 6.84 4.99 14.40
CA ILE A 92 6.51 6.28 15.05
C ILE A 92 6.43 7.39 14.00
N ILE A 93 7.41 7.46 13.08
CA ILE A 93 7.41 8.46 12.00
C ILE A 93 6.20 8.28 11.11
N PHE A 94 5.86 7.05 10.77
CA PHE A 94 4.67 6.72 9.97
C PHE A 94 3.37 7.19 10.68
N LEU A 95 3.22 6.92 11.98
CA LEU A 95 2.08 7.37 12.78
C LEU A 95 1.97 8.89 12.84
N VAL A 96 3.09 9.60 12.96
CA VAL A 96 3.10 11.08 12.93
C VAL A 96 2.49 11.59 11.61
N PHE A 97 2.87 10.98 10.47
CA PHE A 97 2.31 11.38 9.17
C PHE A 97 0.86 10.97 8.99
N ILE A 98 0.39 9.83 9.53
CA ILE A 98 -1.04 9.47 9.55
C ILE A 98 -1.84 10.53 10.31
N ILE A 99 -1.38 10.91 11.51
CA ILE A 99 -2.05 11.93 12.32
C ILE A 99 -2.11 13.27 11.57
N PHE A 100 -1.00 13.73 11.01
CA PHE A 100 -0.97 14.98 10.24
C PHE A 100 -1.86 14.93 9.01
N ARG A 101 -1.96 13.78 8.31
CA ARG A 101 -2.87 13.58 7.18
C ARG A 101 -4.32 13.75 7.62
N ALA A 102 -4.75 13.04 8.66
CA ALA A 102 -6.11 13.08 9.19
C ALA A 102 -6.49 14.48 9.65
N VAL A 103 -5.63 15.10 10.48
CA VAL A 103 -5.84 16.47 10.99
C VAL A 103 -5.88 17.46 9.83
N ALA A 104 -5.05 17.32 8.81
CA ALA A 104 -5.05 18.24 7.67
C ALA A 104 -6.35 18.21 6.86
N ILE A 105 -6.95 17.03 6.66
CA ILE A 105 -8.25 16.92 5.99
C ILE A 105 -9.33 17.67 6.79
N GLU A 106 -9.41 17.42 8.11
CA GLU A 106 -10.46 17.95 8.97
C GLU A 106 -10.29 19.44 9.28
N PHE A 107 -9.06 19.91 9.52
CA PHE A 107 -8.82 21.28 9.99
C PHE A 107 -8.65 22.31 8.89
N ARG A 108 -8.29 21.88 7.66
CA ARG A 108 -8.03 22.79 6.55
C ARG A 108 -9.15 23.79 6.31
N SER A 109 -10.39 23.34 6.37
CA SER A 109 -11.59 24.13 6.05
C SER A 109 -12.27 24.77 7.27
N LYS A 110 -11.69 24.59 8.48
CA LYS A 110 -12.26 25.19 9.70
C LYS A 110 -12.03 26.69 9.80
N GLU A 111 -11.01 27.21 9.11
CA GLU A 111 -10.67 28.63 9.12
C GLU A 111 -10.48 29.17 7.71
N GLU A 112 -10.88 30.44 7.51
CA GLU A 112 -10.79 31.09 6.20
C GLU A 112 -9.42 31.70 5.88
N MET A 113 -8.56 31.82 6.90
CA MET A 113 -7.25 32.45 6.78
C MET A 113 -6.37 31.73 5.76
N ALA A 114 -5.81 32.50 4.82
CA ALA A 114 -5.00 31.96 3.72
C ALA A 114 -3.76 31.19 4.19
N TRP A 115 -3.11 31.65 5.27
CA TRP A 115 -1.93 30.96 5.86
C TRP A 115 -2.32 29.64 6.49
N TRP A 116 -3.48 29.55 7.15
CA TRP A 116 -4.04 28.33 7.75
C TRP A 116 -4.25 27.25 6.69
N ARG A 117 -5.00 27.56 5.64
CA ARG A 117 -5.25 26.65 4.52
C ARG A 117 -3.96 26.20 3.85
N LYS A 118 -3.02 27.14 3.65
CA LYS A 118 -1.71 26.82 3.05
C LYS A 118 -0.89 25.87 3.92
N THR A 119 -0.89 26.04 5.24
CA THR A 119 -0.19 25.15 6.18
C THR A 119 -0.75 23.75 6.10
N TRP A 120 -2.06 23.58 6.18
CA TRP A 120 -2.68 22.27 6.10
C TRP A 120 -2.58 21.64 4.70
N ASP A 121 -2.60 22.40 3.63
CA ASP A 121 -2.30 21.91 2.28
C ASP A 121 -0.88 21.32 2.18
N ILE A 122 0.09 21.95 2.83
CA ILE A 122 1.48 21.45 2.88
C ILE A 122 1.55 20.18 3.73
N CYS A 123 0.98 20.21 4.93
CA CYS A 123 0.93 19.04 5.82
C CYS A 123 0.28 17.84 5.14
N TYR A 124 -0.89 18.04 4.51
CA TYR A 124 -1.60 17.00 3.78
C TYR A 124 -0.74 16.37 2.67
N SER A 125 -0.15 17.21 1.81
CA SER A 125 0.65 16.70 0.69
C SER A 125 1.92 16.00 1.16
N ILE A 126 2.65 16.56 2.12
CA ILE A 126 3.89 15.95 2.65
C ILE A 126 3.56 14.63 3.35
N SER A 127 2.52 14.59 4.17
CA SER A 127 2.12 13.36 4.86
C SER A 127 1.80 12.24 3.88
N ASN A 128 1.02 12.50 2.84
CA ASN A 128 0.69 11.48 1.84
C ASN A 128 1.91 11.00 1.04
N ILE A 129 2.84 11.89 0.71
CA ILE A 129 4.12 11.52 0.06
C ILE A 129 4.94 10.62 0.99
N MET A 130 5.10 11.04 2.25
CA MET A 130 5.91 10.29 3.22
C MET A 130 5.29 8.94 3.55
N LEU A 131 3.97 8.86 3.73
CA LEU A 131 3.27 7.60 3.98
C LEU A 131 3.47 6.61 2.83
N ALA A 132 3.23 7.04 1.59
CA ALA A 132 3.45 6.19 0.41
C ALA A 132 4.91 5.74 0.28
N PHE A 133 5.86 6.64 0.52
CA PHE A 133 7.29 6.35 0.47
C PHE A 133 7.72 5.37 1.57
N LEU A 134 7.31 5.62 2.82
CA LEU A 134 7.66 4.78 3.97
C LEU A 134 7.10 3.36 3.86
N LEU A 135 5.88 3.19 3.33
CA LEU A 135 5.35 1.85 3.04
C LEU A 135 6.26 1.07 2.10
N GLY A 136 6.77 1.70 1.06
CA GLY A 136 7.72 1.08 0.14
C GLY A 136 9.09 0.84 0.78
N VAL A 137 9.57 1.74 1.65
CA VAL A 137 10.81 1.54 2.42
C VAL A 137 10.70 0.33 3.34
N VAL A 138 9.59 0.19 4.06
CA VAL A 138 9.32 -0.99 4.91
C VAL A 138 9.30 -2.25 4.05
N LEU A 139 8.58 -2.25 2.92
CA LEU A 139 8.50 -3.38 2.01
C LEU A 139 9.88 -3.79 1.47
N GLY A 140 10.72 -2.81 1.09
CA GLY A 140 12.09 -3.07 0.64
C GLY A 140 12.96 -3.73 1.70
N ASN A 141 12.85 -3.30 2.97
CA ASN A 141 13.57 -3.93 4.07
C ASN A 141 13.06 -5.33 4.40
N VAL A 142 11.76 -5.57 4.35
CA VAL A 142 11.17 -6.91 4.52
C VAL A 142 11.68 -7.88 3.44
N LEU A 143 11.77 -7.44 2.18
CA LEU A 143 12.29 -8.24 1.07
C LEU A 143 13.79 -8.50 1.17
N GLN A 144 14.56 -7.52 1.63
CA GLN A 144 16.02 -7.64 1.78
C GLN A 144 16.41 -8.49 3.00
N GLY A 145 15.52 -8.57 3.99
CA GLY A 145 15.76 -9.15 5.29
C GLY A 145 16.17 -8.09 6.33
N ILE A 146 15.73 -8.31 7.57
CA ILE A 146 16.02 -7.44 8.73
C ILE A 146 17.03 -8.16 9.64
N ALA A 147 17.90 -7.41 10.31
CA ALA A 147 18.90 -7.96 11.22
C ALA A 147 18.23 -8.53 12.49
N ILE A 148 17.70 -9.74 12.39
CA ILE A 148 17.07 -10.49 13.48
C ILE A 148 18.05 -11.55 13.96
N GLY A 149 18.24 -11.63 15.27
CA GLY A 149 19.09 -12.61 15.92
C GLY A 149 18.29 -13.59 16.77
N GLU A 150 18.98 -14.14 17.75
CA GLU A 150 18.44 -15.08 18.72
C GLU A 150 17.23 -14.48 19.44
N ASN A 151 16.21 -15.31 19.74
CA ASN A 151 14.94 -14.90 20.33
C ASN A 151 14.14 -13.88 19.53
N TYR A 152 14.39 -13.79 18.21
CA TYR A 152 13.73 -12.82 17.29
C TYR A 152 14.00 -11.34 17.65
N GLU A 153 15.09 -11.06 18.37
CA GLU A 153 15.48 -9.71 18.74
C GLU A 153 16.18 -9.01 17.58
N TYR A 154 15.88 -7.71 17.41
CA TYR A 154 16.56 -6.86 16.45
C TYR A 154 18.02 -6.61 16.89
N LYS A 155 18.97 -6.85 15.99
CA LYS A 155 20.41 -6.70 16.20
C LYS A 155 21.04 -5.57 15.35
N GLY A 156 20.22 -4.78 14.68
CA GLY A 156 20.70 -3.73 13.79
C GLY A 156 21.17 -2.47 14.51
N SER A 157 21.71 -1.53 13.73
CA SER A 157 22.35 -0.29 14.20
C SER A 157 21.36 0.88 14.39
N GLY A 158 20.07 0.71 14.12
CA GLY A 158 19.04 1.72 14.30
C GLY A 158 18.40 2.23 13.01
N LEU A 159 17.78 3.44 13.08
CA LEU A 159 16.92 3.97 12.02
C LEU A 159 17.59 4.06 10.64
N LEU A 160 18.85 4.44 10.58
CA LEU A 160 19.55 4.68 9.31
C LEU A 160 19.80 3.41 8.51
N GLU A 161 19.81 2.24 9.16
CA GLU A 161 19.95 0.95 8.49
C GLU A 161 18.79 0.66 7.54
N PHE A 162 17.59 1.14 7.88
CA PHE A 162 16.40 0.98 7.04
C PHE A 162 16.37 1.89 5.82
N ILE A 163 17.28 2.89 5.76
CA ILE A 163 17.43 3.81 4.63
C ILE A 163 18.63 3.36 3.80
N ASN A 164 18.46 2.27 3.08
CA ASN A 164 19.46 1.72 2.15
C ASN A 164 19.03 1.94 0.68
N PRO A 165 19.94 1.77 -0.30
CA PRO A 165 19.62 2.02 -1.70
C PRO A 165 18.41 1.24 -2.22
N TYR A 166 18.25 -0.02 -1.80
CA TYR A 166 17.13 -0.85 -2.23
C TYR A 166 15.80 -0.39 -1.63
N SER A 167 15.77 -0.13 -0.34
CA SER A 167 14.56 0.35 0.34
C SER A 167 14.11 1.72 -0.19
N VAL A 168 15.07 2.61 -0.50
CA VAL A 168 14.76 3.92 -1.12
C VAL A 168 14.18 3.74 -2.52
N MET A 169 14.76 2.88 -3.36
CA MET A 169 14.22 2.60 -4.71
C MET A 169 12.83 1.96 -4.64
N THR A 170 12.60 1.03 -3.71
CA THR A 170 11.29 0.43 -3.48
C THR A 170 10.30 1.49 -2.98
N GLY A 171 10.73 2.36 -2.06
CA GLY A 171 9.96 3.51 -1.58
C GLY A 171 9.51 4.45 -2.70
N LEU A 172 10.42 4.81 -3.59
CA LEU A 172 10.11 5.65 -4.76
C LEU A 172 9.20 4.91 -5.76
N SER A 173 9.40 3.60 -5.97
CA SER A 173 8.54 2.80 -6.84
C SER A 173 7.09 2.79 -6.32
N VAL A 174 6.88 2.53 -5.04
CA VAL A 174 5.55 2.57 -4.40
C VAL A 174 4.96 3.97 -4.48
N LEU A 175 5.72 5.01 -4.14
CA LEU A 175 5.24 6.41 -4.22
C LEU A 175 4.71 6.74 -5.61
N PHE A 176 5.47 6.48 -6.68
CA PHE A 176 5.04 6.83 -8.04
C PHE A 176 3.92 5.92 -8.55
N LEU A 177 3.86 4.66 -8.12
CA LEU A 177 2.73 3.77 -8.38
C LEU A 177 1.44 4.34 -7.76
N LEU A 178 1.47 4.71 -6.48
CA LEU A 178 0.32 5.26 -5.78
C LEU A 178 -0.05 6.65 -6.29
N MET A 179 0.92 7.50 -6.65
CA MET A 179 0.66 8.77 -7.34
C MET A 179 -0.05 8.57 -8.68
N THR A 180 0.30 7.53 -9.42
CA THR A 180 -0.40 7.16 -10.66
C THR A 180 -1.82 6.71 -10.38
N HIS A 181 -1.99 5.83 -9.40
CA HIS A 181 -3.29 5.28 -8.98
C HIS A 181 -4.24 6.39 -8.51
N GLY A 182 -3.79 7.28 -7.62
CA GLY A 182 -4.55 8.42 -7.13
C GLY A 182 -4.89 9.45 -8.22
N ALA A 183 -3.97 9.72 -9.15
CA ALA A 183 -4.26 10.61 -10.27
C ALA A 183 -5.35 10.03 -11.20
N ILE A 184 -5.34 8.72 -11.44
CA ILE A 184 -6.40 8.05 -12.22
C ILE A 184 -7.74 8.09 -11.47
N TYR A 185 -7.73 7.89 -10.15
CA TYR A 185 -8.93 8.04 -9.32
C TYR A 185 -9.50 9.45 -9.41
N LEU A 186 -8.67 10.47 -9.26
CA LEU A 186 -9.10 11.87 -9.39
C LEU A 186 -9.68 12.18 -10.78
N LEU A 187 -9.19 11.55 -11.86
CA LEU A 187 -9.79 11.70 -13.20
C LEU A 187 -11.23 11.16 -13.26
N LEU A 188 -11.57 10.15 -12.47
CA LEU A 188 -12.94 9.66 -12.35
C LEU A 188 -13.85 10.64 -11.64
N LYS A 189 -13.29 11.48 -10.74
CA LYS A 189 -14.01 12.38 -9.84
C LYS A 189 -14.04 13.84 -10.30
N THR A 190 -13.29 14.23 -11.33
CA THR A 190 -13.08 15.64 -11.68
C THR A 190 -13.44 15.94 -13.13
N GLU A 191 -13.66 17.24 -13.40
CA GLU A 191 -13.96 17.81 -14.73
C GLU A 191 -13.15 19.09 -14.99
N GLY A 192 -13.26 19.62 -16.20
CA GLY A 192 -12.68 20.91 -16.60
C GLY A 192 -11.16 20.99 -16.48
N LYS A 193 -10.64 22.13 -16.02
CA LYS A 193 -9.19 22.41 -15.99
C LYS A 193 -8.40 21.48 -15.07
N LEU A 194 -9.00 20.97 -13.99
CA LEU A 194 -8.33 20.02 -13.11
C LEU A 194 -8.17 18.66 -13.82
N TYR A 195 -9.20 18.19 -14.52
CA TYR A 195 -9.14 16.99 -15.35
C TYR A 195 -8.04 17.04 -16.41
N GLU A 196 -7.91 18.16 -17.14
CA GLU A 196 -6.85 18.35 -18.14
C GLU A 196 -5.45 18.24 -17.48
N LYS A 197 -5.27 18.90 -16.35
CA LYS A 197 -4.01 18.82 -15.58
C LYS A 197 -3.70 17.40 -15.12
N LEU A 198 -4.70 16.68 -14.59
CA LEU A 198 -4.55 15.31 -14.14
C LEU A 198 -4.19 14.36 -15.28
N THR A 199 -4.75 14.55 -16.48
CA THR A 199 -4.38 13.77 -17.67
C THR A 199 -2.89 13.88 -18.00
N TYR A 200 -2.31 15.07 -17.82
CA TYR A 200 -0.87 15.29 -17.99
C TYR A 200 -0.05 14.64 -16.85
N LEU A 201 -0.52 14.77 -15.59
CA LEU A 201 0.17 14.22 -14.43
C LEU A 201 0.20 12.69 -14.45
N VAL A 202 -0.88 12.03 -14.86
CA VAL A 202 -0.94 10.56 -15.03
C VAL A 202 0.17 10.08 -15.97
N LYS A 203 0.35 10.75 -17.11
CA LYS A 203 1.42 10.39 -18.06
C LYS A 203 2.81 10.44 -17.42
N ARG A 204 3.08 11.49 -16.65
CA ARG A 204 4.40 11.67 -16.01
C ARG A 204 4.64 10.69 -14.87
N SER A 205 3.63 10.47 -14.03
CA SER A 205 3.77 9.52 -12.92
C SER A 205 3.95 8.08 -13.40
N ILE A 206 3.24 7.67 -14.47
CA ILE A 206 3.44 6.33 -15.06
C ILE A 206 4.87 6.17 -15.58
N ILE A 207 5.41 7.17 -16.29
CA ILE A 207 6.79 7.11 -16.79
C ILE A 207 7.77 7.01 -15.62
N ALA A 208 7.61 7.86 -14.60
CA ALA A 208 8.45 7.82 -13.41
C ALA A 208 8.36 6.45 -12.71
N PHE A 209 7.16 5.93 -12.51
CA PHE A 209 6.94 4.61 -11.94
C PHE A 209 7.67 3.52 -12.74
N VAL A 210 7.43 3.43 -14.05
CA VAL A 210 8.03 2.38 -14.90
C VAL A 210 9.55 2.46 -14.89
N VAL A 211 10.13 3.65 -14.97
CA VAL A 211 11.60 3.84 -14.95
C VAL A 211 12.18 3.41 -13.61
N ILE A 212 11.62 3.89 -12.49
CA ILE A 212 12.14 3.56 -11.16
C ILE A 212 11.92 2.08 -10.86
N PHE A 213 10.75 1.54 -11.19
CA PHE A 213 10.46 0.12 -10.99
C PHE A 213 11.39 -0.79 -11.81
N ALA A 214 11.70 -0.41 -13.07
CA ALA A 214 12.67 -1.15 -13.88
C ALA A 214 14.09 -1.12 -13.26
N ILE A 215 14.52 0.05 -12.75
CA ILE A 215 15.81 0.17 -12.05
C ILE A 215 15.80 -0.68 -10.77
N THR A 216 14.72 -0.62 -9.99
CA THR A 216 14.55 -1.44 -8.77
C THR A 216 14.61 -2.93 -9.10
N THR A 217 13.92 -3.37 -10.17
CA THR A 217 13.94 -4.77 -10.63
C THR A 217 15.34 -5.20 -11.05
N LEU A 218 16.06 -4.39 -11.83
CA LEU A 218 17.44 -4.67 -12.20
C LEU A 218 18.36 -4.77 -10.98
N TYR A 219 18.20 -3.85 -10.03
CA TYR A 219 18.94 -3.89 -8.77
C TYR A 219 18.65 -5.19 -8.00
N THR A 220 17.38 -5.58 -7.91
CA THR A 220 16.96 -6.84 -7.26
C THR A 220 17.66 -8.03 -7.88
N LEU A 221 17.63 -8.15 -9.21
CA LEU A 221 18.23 -9.29 -9.92
C LEU A 221 19.76 -9.38 -9.78
N ILE A 222 20.43 -8.24 -9.62
CA ILE A 222 21.91 -8.18 -9.54
C ILE A 222 22.39 -8.32 -8.09
N TYR A 223 21.77 -7.61 -7.14
CA TYR A 223 22.29 -7.45 -5.78
C TYR A 223 21.53 -8.22 -4.71
N ILE A 224 20.34 -8.77 -5.04
CA ILE A 224 19.50 -9.51 -4.09
C ILE A 224 19.11 -10.87 -4.73
N PRO A 225 20.10 -11.75 -4.98
CA PRO A 225 19.88 -12.96 -5.76
C PRO A 225 18.91 -13.96 -5.13
N HIS A 226 18.75 -13.96 -3.80
CA HIS A 226 17.82 -14.85 -3.12
C HIS A 226 16.38 -14.64 -3.59
N LEU A 227 15.98 -13.40 -3.96
CA LEU A 227 14.66 -13.10 -4.51
C LEU A 227 14.40 -13.62 -5.93
N SER A 228 15.36 -14.26 -6.57
CA SER A 228 15.19 -14.86 -7.90
C SER A 228 15.28 -16.40 -7.91
N VAL A 229 15.74 -17.00 -6.82
CA VAL A 229 15.99 -18.46 -6.75
C VAL A 229 14.68 -19.23 -6.91
N LYS A 230 13.63 -18.83 -6.20
CA LYS A 230 12.34 -19.51 -6.21
C LYS A 230 11.71 -19.59 -7.61
N PHE A 231 11.87 -18.54 -8.42
CA PHE A 231 11.37 -18.53 -9.80
C PHE A 231 12.19 -19.43 -10.73
N LYS A 232 13.49 -19.56 -10.47
CA LYS A 232 14.36 -20.49 -11.25
C LYS A 232 13.99 -21.94 -10.96
N ASP A 233 13.67 -22.24 -9.70
CA ASP A 233 13.32 -23.60 -9.28
C ASP A 233 11.86 -23.97 -9.66
N ASN A 234 10.98 -22.97 -9.83
CA ASN A 234 9.55 -23.16 -10.15
C ASN A 234 9.16 -22.24 -11.32
N PRO A 235 9.45 -22.62 -12.57
CA PRO A 235 9.21 -21.76 -13.75
C PRO A 235 7.75 -21.34 -13.95
N GLU A 236 6.78 -22.12 -13.45
CA GLU A 236 5.36 -21.78 -13.51
C GLU A 236 5.02 -20.47 -12.77
N LEU A 237 5.81 -20.10 -11.75
CA LEU A 237 5.63 -18.86 -11.00
C LEU A 237 5.88 -17.61 -11.85
N TYR A 238 6.58 -17.71 -12.99
CA TYR A 238 6.78 -16.57 -13.90
C TYR A 238 5.48 -16.01 -14.47
N ILE A 239 4.36 -16.71 -14.32
CA ILE A 239 3.04 -16.19 -14.70
C ILE A 239 2.68 -14.92 -13.90
N VAL A 240 3.15 -14.80 -12.62
CA VAL A 240 2.84 -13.65 -11.77
C VAL A 240 3.55 -12.38 -12.25
N PRO A 241 4.89 -12.33 -12.41
CA PRO A 241 5.57 -11.15 -12.96
C PRO A 241 5.14 -10.84 -14.40
N LEU A 242 4.81 -11.84 -15.23
CA LEU A 242 4.26 -11.60 -16.56
C LEU A 242 2.89 -10.90 -16.49
N ALA A 243 1.99 -11.37 -15.64
CA ALA A 243 0.69 -10.74 -15.42
C ALA A 243 0.83 -9.30 -14.88
N ALA A 244 1.77 -9.07 -13.95
CA ALA A 244 2.09 -7.74 -13.43
C ALA A 244 2.58 -6.82 -14.55
N PHE A 245 3.52 -7.27 -15.38
CA PHE A 245 4.02 -6.52 -16.53
C PHE A 245 2.91 -6.15 -17.51
N LEU A 246 2.05 -7.11 -17.88
CA LEU A 246 0.90 -6.86 -18.78
C LEU A 246 -0.10 -5.89 -18.15
N SER A 247 -0.32 -5.97 -16.85
CA SER A 247 -1.18 -5.05 -16.12
C SER A 247 -0.61 -3.62 -16.14
N ILE A 248 0.67 -3.45 -15.83
CA ILE A 248 1.38 -2.16 -15.90
C ILE A 248 1.29 -1.56 -17.31
N ALA A 249 1.56 -2.35 -18.35
CA ALA A 249 1.52 -1.89 -19.74
C ALA A 249 0.12 -1.45 -20.21
N ASN A 250 -0.95 -2.00 -19.62
CA ASN A 250 -2.32 -1.59 -19.95
C ASN A 250 -2.73 -0.26 -19.33
N ILE A 251 -2.11 0.19 -18.23
CA ILE A 251 -2.45 1.48 -17.59
C ILE A 251 -2.29 2.65 -18.57
N PRO A 252 -1.11 2.90 -19.18
CA PRO A 252 -0.92 4.01 -20.12
C PRO A 252 -1.79 3.84 -21.38
N ARG A 253 -1.96 2.61 -21.88
CA ARG A 253 -2.82 2.30 -23.04
C ARG A 253 -4.28 2.70 -22.81
N LEU A 254 -4.82 2.40 -21.62
CA LEU A 254 -6.21 2.73 -21.27
C LEU A 254 -6.37 4.22 -20.95
N ALA A 255 -5.38 4.82 -20.27
CA ALA A 255 -5.37 6.25 -19.98
C ALA A 255 -5.33 7.08 -21.27
N SER A 256 -4.52 6.69 -22.27
CA SER A 256 -4.49 7.37 -23.58
C SER A 256 -5.82 7.28 -24.35
N LYS A 257 -6.59 6.19 -24.14
CA LYS A 257 -7.94 6.00 -24.69
C LYS A 257 -9.02 6.65 -23.84
N LYS A 258 -8.68 7.41 -22.79
CA LYS A 258 -9.61 8.03 -21.82
C LYS A 258 -10.56 7.03 -21.13
N LYS A 259 -10.17 5.74 -21.04
CA LYS A 259 -10.93 4.70 -20.35
C LYS A 259 -10.49 4.58 -18.89
N TYR A 260 -10.69 5.66 -18.11
CA TYR A 260 -10.10 5.80 -16.77
C TYR A 260 -10.60 4.77 -15.75
N LEU A 261 -11.86 4.35 -15.81
CA LEU A 261 -12.33 3.28 -14.90
C LEU A 261 -11.55 1.98 -15.13
N ARG A 262 -11.34 1.60 -16.39
CA ARG A 262 -10.52 0.42 -16.70
C ARG A 262 -9.06 0.63 -16.33
N ALA A 263 -8.53 1.84 -16.53
CA ALA A 263 -7.16 2.18 -16.11
C ALA A 263 -7.02 2.10 -14.57
N PHE A 264 -8.04 2.51 -13.82
CA PHE A 264 -8.10 2.36 -12.36
C PHE A 264 -8.10 0.89 -11.93
N LEU A 265 -8.93 0.06 -12.56
CA LEU A 265 -8.96 -1.38 -12.29
C LEU A 265 -7.62 -2.07 -12.61
N PHE A 266 -6.95 -1.69 -13.71
CA PHE A 266 -5.62 -2.22 -14.02
C PHE A 266 -4.53 -1.69 -13.07
N SER A 267 -4.62 -0.46 -12.58
CA SER A 267 -3.70 0.02 -11.55
C SER A 267 -3.93 -0.68 -10.20
N SER A 268 -5.17 -0.96 -9.83
CA SER A 268 -5.52 -1.80 -8.66
C SER A 268 -4.96 -3.22 -8.81
N LEU A 269 -5.19 -3.83 -9.98
CA LEU A 269 -4.65 -5.16 -10.29
C LEU A 269 -3.12 -5.18 -10.25
N THR A 270 -2.46 -4.12 -10.73
CA THR A 270 -0.99 -3.99 -10.64
C THR A 270 -0.53 -4.00 -9.19
N ILE A 271 -1.16 -3.22 -8.30
CA ILE A 271 -0.84 -3.18 -6.87
C ILE A 271 -0.99 -4.59 -6.27
N CYS A 272 -2.12 -5.26 -6.51
CA CYS A 272 -2.35 -6.62 -6.03
C CYS A 272 -1.31 -7.62 -6.56
N LEU A 273 -0.99 -7.59 -7.86
CA LEU A 273 -0.03 -8.52 -8.46
C LEU A 273 1.39 -8.31 -7.95
N LEU A 274 1.80 -7.06 -7.70
CA LEU A 274 3.10 -6.78 -7.09
C LEU A 274 3.16 -7.28 -5.64
N LEU A 275 2.08 -7.17 -4.86
CA LEU A 275 2.02 -7.74 -3.52
C LEU A 275 1.94 -9.27 -3.53
N VAL A 276 1.25 -9.87 -4.51
CA VAL A 276 1.29 -11.33 -4.74
C VAL A 276 2.71 -11.77 -5.10
N LEU A 277 3.45 -11.00 -5.90
CA LEU A 277 4.85 -11.28 -6.22
C LEU A 277 5.71 -11.32 -4.94
N VAL A 278 5.55 -10.33 -4.05
CA VAL A 278 6.19 -10.30 -2.73
C VAL A 278 5.79 -11.52 -1.89
N ALA A 279 4.50 -11.85 -1.86
CA ALA A 279 4.00 -13.00 -1.11
C ALA A 279 4.57 -14.33 -1.63
N VAL A 280 4.65 -14.51 -2.95
CA VAL A 280 5.26 -15.68 -3.58
C VAL A 280 6.74 -15.79 -3.22
N GLU A 281 7.46 -14.66 -3.22
CA GLU A 281 8.88 -14.65 -2.86
C GLU A 281 9.12 -15.04 -1.40
N LEU A 282 8.35 -14.48 -0.50
CA LEU A 282 8.54 -14.72 0.94
C LEU A 282 8.05 -16.10 1.37
N TYR A 283 6.89 -16.57 0.89
CA TYR A 283 6.26 -17.81 1.37
C TYR A 283 7.22 -19.01 1.37
N PRO A 284 7.32 -19.83 2.45
CA PRO A 284 6.49 -19.77 3.67
C PRO A 284 6.99 -18.75 4.71
N ASN A 285 8.08 -18.04 4.47
CA ASN A 285 8.60 -17.04 5.40
C ASN A 285 7.69 -15.81 5.43
N LEU A 286 7.64 -15.17 6.59
CA LEU A 286 7.00 -13.88 6.82
C LEU A 286 8.04 -12.76 6.88
N LEU A 287 9.23 -13.09 7.41
CA LEU A 287 10.33 -12.16 7.57
C LEU A 287 11.67 -12.91 7.52
N LEU A 288 12.56 -12.47 6.66
CA LEU A 288 13.90 -13.02 6.53
C LEU A 288 14.85 -12.34 7.49
N SER A 289 15.77 -13.12 8.07
CA SER A 289 16.88 -12.59 8.86
C SER A 289 18.08 -12.33 7.96
N SER A 290 18.63 -11.10 8.02
CA SER A 290 19.90 -10.78 7.35
C SER A 290 21.14 -11.28 8.10
N VAL A 291 20.97 -11.84 9.31
CA VAL A 291 22.06 -12.38 10.15
C VAL A 291 22.30 -13.85 9.86
N ASP A 292 21.27 -14.69 9.96
CA ASP A 292 21.34 -16.13 9.75
C ASP A 292 19.93 -16.66 9.46
N SER A 293 19.77 -17.50 8.45
CA SER A 293 18.48 -18.07 8.04
C SER A 293 17.80 -18.92 9.12
N LYS A 294 18.52 -19.40 10.13
CA LYS A 294 17.92 -20.10 11.28
C LYS A 294 17.03 -19.18 12.13
N TYR A 295 17.14 -17.86 11.96
CA TYR A 295 16.30 -16.88 12.64
C TYR A 295 15.16 -16.35 11.77
N ASP A 296 14.95 -16.92 10.58
CA ASP A 296 13.81 -16.59 9.74
C ASP A 296 12.51 -16.87 10.46
N ILE A 297 11.57 -15.94 10.28
CA ILE A 297 10.22 -16.06 10.82
C ILE A 297 9.32 -16.56 9.72
N ASP A 298 8.76 -17.76 9.89
CA ASP A 298 7.85 -18.38 8.94
C ASP A 298 6.42 -18.52 9.48
N ILE A 299 5.50 -18.96 8.62
CA ILE A 299 4.09 -19.14 8.97
C ILE A 299 3.84 -20.23 10.03
N TYR A 300 4.83 -21.07 10.33
CA TYR A 300 4.71 -22.18 11.28
C TYR A 300 5.26 -21.80 12.64
N ASN A 301 6.47 -21.20 12.69
CA ASN A 301 7.10 -20.79 13.94
C ASN A 301 6.48 -19.51 14.56
N ALA A 302 5.82 -18.68 13.75
CA ALA A 302 5.16 -17.45 14.21
C ALA A 302 3.67 -17.61 14.50
N ALA A 303 3.05 -18.74 14.14
CA ALA A 303 1.61 -18.89 14.18
C ALA A 303 1.02 -18.99 15.60
N SER A 304 -0.16 -18.43 15.75
CA SER A 304 -1.05 -18.72 16.88
C SER A 304 -1.51 -20.18 16.88
N SER A 305 -2.17 -20.61 17.98
CA SER A 305 -2.66 -22.00 18.09
C SER A 305 -3.63 -22.36 16.95
N GLN A 306 -3.63 -23.62 16.53
CA GLN A 306 -4.53 -24.14 15.49
C GLN A 306 -6.01 -23.82 15.78
N LYS A 307 -6.41 -23.94 17.05
CA LYS A 307 -7.78 -23.60 17.48
C LYS A 307 -8.09 -22.12 17.27
N SER A 308 -7.16 -21.21 17.59
CA SER A 308 -7.32 -19.77 17.38
C SER A 308 -7.44 -19.45 15.90
N LEU A 309 -6.52 -19.97 15.06
CA LEU A 309 -6.53 -19.74 13.61
C LEU A 309 -7.85 -20.19 12.97
N LYS A 310 -8.37 -21.36 13.39
CA LYS A 310 -9.65 -21.91 12.90
C LYS A 310 -10.85 -21.02 13.25
N ILE A 311 -10.96 -20.60 14.51
CA ILE A 311 -12.05 -19.72 14.97
C ILE A 311 -11.99 -18.38 14.23
N MET A 312 -10.82 -17.77 14.16
CA MET A 312 -10.62 -16.48 13.50
C MET A 312 -10.89 -16.57 12.00
N LEU A 313 -10.47 -17.66 11.31
CA LEU A 313 -10.77 -17.86 9.89
C LEU A 313 -12.28 -17.93 9.65
N THR A 314 -13.02 -18.60 10.54
CA THR A 314 -14.50 -18.63 10.48
C THR A 314 -15.08 -17.22 10.59
N MET A 315 -14.56 -16.39 11.50
CA MET A 315 -14.96 -14.98 11.63
C MET A 315 -14.66 -14.17 10.38
N VAL A 316 -13.51 -14.39 9.74
CA VAL A 316 -13.15 -13.72 8.48
C VAL A 316 -14.09 -14.12 7.35
N ILE A 317 -14.41 -15.42 7.22
CA ILE A 317 -15.33 -15.91 6.17
C ILE A 317 -16.73 -15.26 6.30
N ILE A 318 -17.18 -14.99 7.51
CA ILE A 318 -18.47 -14.33 7.75
C ILE A 318 -18.35 -12.81 7.64
N GLY A 319 -17.30 -12.22 8.21
CA GLY A 319 -17.12 -10.77 8.32
C GLY A 319 -16.68 -10.10 7.01
N ALA A 320 -15.80 -10.74 6.23
CA ALA A 320 -15.28 -10.14 5.01
C ALA A 320 -16.39 -9.82 3.97
N PRO A 321 -17.39 -10.68 3.71
CA PRO A 321 -18.49 -10.31 2.83
C PRO A 321 -19.31 -9.11 3.33
N LEU A 322 -19.50 -8.96 4.63
CA LEU A 322 -20.22 -7.82 5.23
C LEU A 322 -19.44 -6.52 5.00
N VAL A 323 -18.13 -6.51 5.30
CA VAL A 323 -17.25 -5.36 5.08
C VAL A 323 -17.19 -4.99 3.60
N LEU A 324 -17.02 -5.97 2.72
CA LEU A 324 -17.01 -5.74 1.27
C LEU A 324 -18.33 -5.17 0.76
N SER A 325 -19.48 -5.70 1.24
CA SER A 325 -20.80 -5.20 0.88
C SER A 325 -20.98 -3.74 1.31
N TYR A 326 -20.56 -3.40 2.53
CA TYR A 326 -20.58 -2.02 3.03
C TYR A 326 -19.65 -1.11 2.20
N THR A 327 -18.43 -1.55 1.93
CA THR A 327 -17.49 -0.79 1.08
C THR A 327 -18.09 -0.51 -0.29
N ILE A 328 -18.65 -1.52 -0.96
CA ILE A 328 -19.33 -1.37 -2.26
C ILE A 328 -20.50 -0.37 -2.16
N PHE A 329 -21.30 -0.45 -1.10
CA PHE A 329 -22.40 0.49 -0.86
C PHE A 329 -21.89 1.93 -0.75
N VAL A 330 -20.85 2.19 0.06
CA VAL A 330 -20.26 3.52 0.22
C VAL A 330 -19.74 4.07 -1.11
N TYR A 331 -18.94 3.28 -1.84
CA TYR A 331 -18.42 3.71 -3.14
C TYR A 331 -19.50 3.97 -4.18
N ASN A 332 -20.60 3.24 -4.12
CA ASN A 332 -21.74 3.43 -5.00
C ASN A 332 -22.53 4.70 -4.65
N THR A 333 -22.66 5.01 -3.36
CA THR A 333 -23.32 6.22 -2.86
C THR A 333 -22.57 7.48 -3.28
N PHE A 334 -21.25 7.47 -3.17
CA PHE A 334 -20.40 8.62 -3.53
C PHE A 334 -19.85 8.54 -4.97
N ARG A 335 -20.50 7.76 -5.86
CA ARG A 335 -20.09 7.68 -7.27
C ARG A 335 -20.31 9.00 -8.02
N GLY A 336 -19.53 9.22 -9.09
CA GLY A 336 -19.72 10.38 -9.98
C GLY A 336 -18.72 11.50 -9.71
N LYS A 337 -18.97 12.67 -10.30
CA LYS A 337 -18.10 13.85 -10.20
C LYS A 337 -18.36 14.62 -8.93
N VAL A 338 -17.31 15.15 -8.33
CA VAL A 338 -17.41 15.97 -7.13
C VAL A 338 -18.14 17.28 -7.45
N LYS A 339 -19.16 17.57 -6.68
CA LYS A 339 -19.85 18.87 -6.67
C LYS A 339 -19.59 19.49 -5.30
N LEU A 340 -19.08 20.73 -5.29
CA LEU A 340 -18.85 21.47 -4.06
C LEU A 340 -20.16 22.10 -3.60
N ASP A 341 -20.46 21.97 -2.32
CA ASP A 341 -21.55 22.62 -1.60
C ASP A 341 -21.03 23.38 -0.36
N GLU A 342 -21.92 23.92 0.46
CA GLU A 342 -21.57 24.69 1.67
C GLU A 342 -20.90 23.80 2.75
N HIS A 343 -21.16 22.50 2.76
CA HIS A 343 -20.62 21.53 3.71
C HIS A 343 -19.37 20.82 3.22
N SER A 344 -18.91 21.14 2.01
CA SER A 344 -17.71 20.53 1.40
C SER A 344 -16.42 21.00 2.10
N TYR A 345 -15.45 20.09 2.24
CA TYR A 345 -14.11 20.40 2.77
C TYR A 345 -13.43 21.57 2.07
#